data_3e137aa5b6e45d9cbf94949b6efc82df
#
_entry.id   3e137aa5b6e45d9cbf94949b6efc82df
#
_cell.length_a   1.000
_cell.length_b   1.000
_cell.length_c   1.000
_cell.angle_alpha   90.00
_cell.angle_beta   90.00
_cell.angle_gamma   90.00
#
_symmetry.space_group_name_H-M   'P 1'
#
loop_
_entity.id
_entity.type
_entity.pdbx_description
1 polymer ?
#
loop_
_entity_poly.entity_id
_entity_poly.type
_entity_poly.pdbx_seq_one_letter_code
_entity_poly.pdbx_strand_id
1 'polypeptide(L)'
;MKLYSINTGYFKLDGGAMFGVVPKSMWNKINPADENNLCSWALRCLLIEDGNRLILIDNGNGDKQDAKFFKHYYLHGDDTLDKSLAKYGFHRDNITDAFLTHLHFDHCGGSINREGDKLVPAFKNAPYWSNRAHWDGAVHPNDREKASF
;
A
#
# COMPACT_ATOMS: atom_id res chain seq x y z
N MET A 1 -18.25 6.19 15.05
CA MET A 1 -17.02 5.95 14.27
C MET A 1 -16.20 4.84 14.92
N LYS A 2 -15.74 3.83 14.15
CA LYS A 2 -14.81 2.78 14.59
C LYS A 2 -13.61 2.76 13.64
N LEU A 3 -12.45 2.36 14.14
CA LEU A 3 -11.19 2.32 13.40
C LEU A 3 -10.62 0.90 13.43
N TYR A 4 -10.16 0.41 12.27
CA TYR A 4 -9.60 -0.92 12.13
C TYR A 4 -8.24 -0.84 11.42
N SER A 5 -7.23 -1.53 11.97
CA SER A 5 -5.93 -1.67 11.32
C SER A 5 -6.02 -2.81 10.30
N ILE A 6 -5.80 -2.50 9.05
CA ILE A 6 -5.83 -3.46 7.93
C ILE A 6 -4.39 -3.68 7.46
N ASN A 7 -3.85 -4.86 7.73
CA ASN A 7 -2.54 -5.24 7.21
C ASN A 7 -2.70 -5.96 5.86
N THR A 8 -2.02 -5.47 4.83
CA THR A 8 -2.12 -6.05 3.47
C THR A 8 -0.89 -6.86 3.09
N GLY A 9 0.03 -7.08 4.03
CA GLY A 9 1.26 -7.82 3.87
C GLY A 9 2.48 -7.01 4.30
N TYR A 10 3.65 -7.52 3.94
CA TYR A 10 4.94 -6.90 4.20
C TYR A 10 5.79 -6.92 2.93
N PHE A 11 6.72 -5.98 2.85
CA PHE A 11 7.71 -5.92 1.78
C PHE A 11 9.06 -5.47 2.35
N LYS A 12 10.13 -5.57 1.57
CA LYS A 12 11.46 -5.12 1.99
C LYS A 12 11.94 -3.99 1.11
N LEU A 13 12.58 -3.00 1.76
CA LEU A 13 13.31 -1.92 1.11
C LEU A 13 14.60 -1.64 1.86
N ASP A 14 15.57 -1.05 1.16
CA ASP A 14 16.85 -0.62 1.76
C ASP A 14 16.62 0.35 2.92
N GLY A 15 17.17 0.02 4.09
CA GLY A 15 17.00 0.82 5.28
C GLY A 15 17.64 2.22 5.16
N GLY A 16 18.75 2.35 4.41
CA GLY A 16 19.36 3.64 4.15
C GLY A 16 18.48 4.54 3.29
N ALA A 17 17.83 3.96 2.25
CA ALA A 17 16.89 4.70 1.42
C ALA A 17 15.66 5.18 2.23
N MET A 18 15.15 4.33 3.11
CA MET A 18 13.95 4.63 3.90
C MET A 18 14.20 5.59 5.06
N PHE A 19 15.32 5.43 5.77
CA PHE A 19 15.67 6.29 6.89
C PHE A 19 16.48 7.53 6.50
N GLY A 20 16.92 7.61 5.26
CA GLY A 20 17.62 8.76 4.70
C GLY A 20 18.89 9.12 5.47
N VAL A 21 18.93 10.32 6.03
CA VAL A 21 20.10 10.86 6.75
C VAL A 21 20.26 10.33 8.18
N VAL A 22 19.28 9.56 8.69
CA VAL A 22 19.39 9.00 10.04
C VAL A 22 20.44 7.89 10.05
N PRO A 23 21.43 7.92 10.95
CA PRO A 23 22.48 6.91 11.00
C PRO A 23 21.96 5.50 11.25
N LYS A 24 22.51 4.49 10.53
CA LYS A 24 22.15 3.07 10.70
C LYS A 24 22.28 2.60 12.14
N SER A 25 23.29 3.06 12.88
CA SER A 25 23.49 2.73 14.29
C SER A 25 22.32 3.12 15.20
N MET A 26 21.46 4.04 14.76
CA MET A 26 20.26 4.46 15.46
C MET A 26 19.05 3.63 15.03
N TRP A 27 18.70 3.66 13.73
CA TRP A 27 17.47 3.02 13.27
C TRP A 27 17.53 1.49 13.26
N ASN A 28 18.70 0.88 13.07
CA ASN A 28 18.83 -0.58 13.03
C ASN A 28 18.51 -1.27 14.37
N LYS A 29 18.48 -0.51 15.47
CA LYS A 29 18.05 -1.00 16.80
C LYS A 29 16.53 -1.18 16.87
N ILE A 30 15.79 -0.39 16.09
CA ILE A 30 14.31 -0.35 16.11
C ILE A 30 13.76 -1.18 14.95
N ASN A 31 14.35 -1.08 13.78
CA ASN A 31 13.97 -1.84 12.58
C ASN A 31 15.23 -2.48 11.96
N PRO A 32 15.64 -3.67 12.43
CA PRO A 32 16.87 -4.33 11.99
C PRO A 32 16.83 -4.66 10.50
N ALA A 33 17.93 -4.34 9.80
CA ALA A 33 18.15 -4.74 8.43
C ALA A 33 18.81 -6.13 8.34
N ASP A 34 18.56 -6.84 7.25
CA ASP A 34 19.28 -8.07 6.89
C ASP A 34 20.71 -7.76 6.33
N GLU A 35 21.40 -8.80 5.86
CA GLU A 35 22.74 -8.69 5.29
C GLU A 35 22.84 -7.80 4.05
N ASN A 36 21.72 -7.61 3.34
CA ASN A 36 21.60 -6.73 2.17
C ASN A 36 21.12 -5.32 2.51
N ASN A 37 21.09 -4.95 3.80
CA ASN A 37 20.57 -3.69 4.30
C ASN A 37 19.04 -3.51 4.11
N LEU A 38 18.31 -4.60 3.85
CA LEU A 38 16.87 -4.56 3.65
C LEU A 38 16.13 -4.68 4.99
N CYS A 39 15.23 -3.73 5.24
CA CYS A 39 14.29 -3.75 6.37
C CYS A 39 12.93 -4.25 5.91
N SER A 40 12.20 -4.90 6.80
CA SER A 40 10.80 -5.30 6.59
C SER A 40 9.86 -4.15 6.95
N TRP A 41 8.91 -3.84 6.04
CA TRP A 41 7.94 -2.77 6.17
C TRP A 41 6.53 -3.33 6.06
N ALA A 42 5.63 -2.88 6.93
CA ALA A 42 4.24 -3.28 6.90
C ALA A 42 3.46 -2.40 5.90
N LEU A 43 2.72 -3.05 5.01
CA LEU A 43 1.71 -2.41 4.15
C LEU A 43 0.42 -2.27 4.96
N ARG A 44 0.39 -1.27 5.83
CA ARG A 44 -0.70 -1.09 6.79
C ARG A 44 -1.61 0.05 6.41
N CYS A 45 -2.88 -0.26 6.28
CA CYS A 45 -3.96 0.63 5.91
C CYS A 45 -4.90 0.88 7.10
N LEU A 46 -5.72 1.90 7.03
CA LEU A 46 -6.73 2.21 8.02
C LEU A 46 -8.13 2.08 7.42
N LEU A 47 -9.00 1.29 8.05
CA LEU A 47 -10.41 1.25 7.71
C LEU A 47 -11.21 2.02 8.76
N ILE A 48 -12.06 2.93 8.30
CA ILE A 48 -12.92 3.78 9.13
C ILE A 48 -14.38 3.40 8.85
N GLU A 49 -15.08 2.94 9.87
CA GLU A 49 -16.53 2.74 9.85
C GLU A 49 -17.20 3.94 10.51
N ASP A 50 -17.99 4.71 9.76
CA ASP A 50 -18.69 5.89 10.26
C ASP A 50 -20.11 5.98 9.67
N GLY A 51 -21.09 5.61 10.48
CA GLY A 51 -22.48 5.48 10.04
C GLY A 51 -22.61 4.43 8.93
N ASN A 52 -23.05 4.86 7.75
CA ASN A 52 -23.18 4.03 6.57
C ASN A 52 -21.97 4.08 5.63
N ARG A 53 -20.88 4.75 6.04
CA ARG A 53 -19.65 4.84 5.26
C ARG A 53 -18.60 3.88 5.80
N LEU A 54 -17.91 3.23 4.88
CA LEU A 54 -16.76 2.39 5.13
C LEU A 54 -15.61 2.92 4.26
N ILE A 55 -14.71 3.68 4.88
CA ILE A 55 -13.66 4.43 4.20
C ILE A 55 -12.34 3.69 4.39
N LEU A 56 -11.72 3.27 3.29
CA LEU A 56 -10.39 2.65 3.33
C LEU A 56 -9.32 3.70 2.98
N ILE A 57 -8.39 3.92 3.91
CA ILE A 57 -7.23 4.80 3.73
C ILE A 57 -6.04 3.95 3.30
N ASP A 58 -5.56 4.17 2.10
CA ASP A 58 -4.58 3.36 1.37
C ASP A 58 -5.03 1.89 1.19
N ASN A 59 -4.33 1.13 0.36
CA ASN A 59 -4.74 -0.25 0.03
C ASN A 59 -3.57 -1.18 -0.30
N GLY A 60 -2.35 -0.77 0.04
CA GLY A 60 -1.14 -1.55 -0.18
C GLY A 60 -0.72 -1.60 -1.65
N ASN A 61 0.21 -2.50 -1.97
CA ASN A 61 0.78 -2.63 -3.32
C ASN A 61 -0.06 -3.48 -4.28
N GLY A 62 -1.10 -4.18 -3.78
CA GLY A 62 -1.89 -5.09 -4.62
C GLY A 62 -1.06 -6.22 -5.22
N ASP A 63 -1.59 -6.83 -6.28
CA ASP A 63 -1.01 -8.00 -6.96
C ASP A 63 -1.02 -7.90 -8.49
N LYS A 64 -1.38 -6.73 -9.05
CA LYS A 64 -1.52 -6.54 -10.50
C LYS A 64 -0.22 -6.54 -11.28
N GLN A 65 0.89 -6.25 -10.63
CA GLN A 65 2.21 -6.19 -11.24
C GLN A 65 2.78 -7.60 -11.48
N ASP A 66 3.77 -7.70 -12.34
CA ASP A 66 4.40 -8.98 -12.66
C ASP A 66 5.42 -9.43 -11.59
N ALA A 67 5.85 -10.69 -11.69
CA ALA A 67 6.82 -11.27 -10.77
C ALA A 67 8.18 -10.55 -10.81
N LYS A 68 8.55 -9.93 -11.95
CA LYS A 68 9.79 -9.17 -12.10
C LYS A 68 9.77 -7.91 -11.23
N PHE A 69 8.64 -7.22 -11.21
CA PHE A 69 8.43 -6.07 -10.34
C PHE A 69 8.52 -6.48 -8.86
N PHE A 70 7.72 -7.47 -8.43
CA PHE A 70 7.66 -7.88 -7.03
C PHE A 70 8.94 -8.51 -6.51
N LYS A 71 9.78 -9.08 -7.38
CA LYS A 71 11.09 -9.63 -6.99
C LYS A 71 11.99 -8.60 -6.27
N HIS A 72 11.86 -7.32 -6.59
CA HIS A 72 12.64 -6.25 -5.98
C HIS A 72 12.18 -5.87 -4.58
N TYR A 73 10.97 -6.29 -4.19
CA TYR A 73 10.30 -5.87 -2.95
C TYR A 73 10.13 -6.98 -1.93
N TYR A 74 10.49 -8.22 -2.25
CA TYR A 74 10.48 -9.37 -1.33
C TYR A 74 9.20 -9.45 -0.51
N LEU A 75 8.05 -9.51 -1.17
CA LEU A 75 6.76 -9.62 -0.50
C LEU A 75 6.71 -10.83 0.42
N HIS A 76 6.21 -10.66 1.64
CA HIS A 76 6.14 -11.71 2.64
C HIS A 76 5.00 -11.52 3.64
N GLY A 77 4.81 -12.52 4.52
CA GLY A 77 3.69 -12.59 5.45
C GLY A 77 2.44 -13.17 4.79
N ASP A 78 1.48 -13.55 5.62
CA ASP A 78 0.25 -14.26 5.21
C ASP A 78 -0.96 -13.33 5.08
N ASP A 79 -0.82 -12.08 5.51
CA ASP A 79 -1.89 -11.09 5.43
C ASP A 79 -2.10 -10.62 3.98
N THR A 80 -3.35 -10.42 3.63
CA THR A 80 -3.78 -9.75 2.40
C THR A 80 -4.90 -8.77 2.74
N LEU A 81 -5.20 -7.85 1.83
CA LEU A 81 -6.32 -6.92 2.02
C LEU A 81 -7.62 -7.68 2.32
N ASP A 82 -7.95 -8.70 1.53
CA ASP A 82 -9.20 -9.47 1.69
C ASP A 82 -9.25 -10.24 3.01
N LYS A 83 -8.15 -10.92 3.39
CA LYS A 83 -8.07 -11.61 4.68
C LYS A 83 -8.23 -10.64 5.85
N SER A 84 -7.63 -9.46 5.75
CA SER A 84 -7.68 -8.47 6.83
C SER A 84 -9.05 -7.79 6.93
N LEU A 85 -9.73 -7.52 5.82
CA LEU A 85 -11.12 -7.07 5.81
C LEU A 85 -12.04 -8.14 6.40
N ALA A 86 -11.89 -9.39 5.98
CA ALA A 86 -12.71 -10.52 6.44
C ALA A 86 -12.62 -10.76 7.96
N LYS A 87 -11.48 -10.48 8.60
CA LYS A 87 -11.31 -10.54 10.07
C LYS A 87 -12.33 -9.65 10.81
N TYR A 88 -12.77 -8.57 10.17
CA TYR A 88 -13.75 -7.63 10.72
C TYR A 88 -15.14 -7.79 10.11
N GLY A 89 -15.36 -8.83 9.28
CA GLY A 89 -16.65 -9.11 8.64
C GLY A 89 -16.93 -8.25 7.40
N PHE A 90 -15.90 -7.63 6.82
CA PHE A 90 -16.02 -6.79 5.63
C PHE A 90 -15.45 -7.47 4.38
N HIS A 91 -15.91 -6.98 3.21
CA HIS A 91 -15.44 -7.35 1.88
C HIS A 91 -15.14 -6.08 1.08
N ARG A 92 -14.35 -6.16 0.00
CA ARG A 92 -14.03 -5.00 -0.87
C ARG A 92 -15.28 -4.27 -1.37
N ASP A 93 -16.35 -5.01 -1.64
CA ASP A 93 -17.63 -4.43 -2.12
C ASP A 93 -18.38 -3.62 -1.06
N ASN A 94 -17.99 -3.74 0.23
CA ASN A 94 -18.55 -2.92 1.30
C ASN A 94 -17.87 -1.55 1.39
N ILE A 95 -16.69 -1.37 0.78
CA ILE A 95 -15.98 -0.10 0.80
C ILE A 95 -16.79 0.93 0.04
N THR A 96 -17.08 2.05 0.70
CA THR A 96 -17.85 3.17 0.14
C THR A 96 -16.95 4.29 -0.37
N ASP A 97 -15.72 4.36 0.12
CA ASP A 97 -14.73 5.38 -0.25
C ASP A 97 -13.31 4.80 -0.16
N ALA A 98 -12.51 4.95 -1.19
CA ALA A 98 -11.09 4.62 -1.19
C ALA A 98 -10.28 5.92 -1.19
N PHE A 99 -9.64 6.24 -0.07
CA PHE A 99 -8.85 7.46 0.10
C PHE A 99 -7.37 7.13 0.01
N LEU A 100 -6.67 7.76 -0.93
CA LEU A 100 -5.25 7.54 -1.17
C LEU A 100 -4.45 8.72 -0.59
N THR A 101 -3.61 8.45 0.40
CA THR A 101 -2.77 9.46 1.03
C THR A 101 -1.81 10.07 0.00
N HIS A 102 -1.25 9.18 -0.85
CA HIS A 102 -0.47 9.54 -2.03
C HIS A 102 -0.45 8.36 -3.02
N LEU A 103 0.15 8.54 -4.19
CA LEU A 103 0.02 7.60 -5.31
C LEU A 103 1.26 6.73 -5.53
N HIS A 104 2.12 6.51 -4.52
CA HIS A 104 3.16 5.49 -4.60
C HIS A 104 2.56 4.09 -4.61
N PHE A 105 3.22 3.14 -5.29
CA PHE A 105 2.70 1.80 -5.54
C PHE A 105 2.36 1.01 -4.26
N ASP A 106 3.08 1.24 -3.17
CA ASP A 106 2.90 0.59 -1.88
C ASP A 106 1.71 1.14 -1.07
N HIS A 107 1.13 2.25 -1.50
CA HIS A 107 -0.07 2.88 -0.93
C HIS A 107 -1.31 2.72 -1.80
N CYS A 108 -1.17 2.85 -3.12
CA CYS A 108 -2.31 2.83 -4.04
C CYS A 108 -2.37 1.62 -4.97
N GLY A 109 -1.37 0.73 -4.92
CA GLY A 109 -1.26 -0.40 -5.85
C GLY A 109 -2.45 -1.35 -5.82
N GLY A 110 -3.04 -1.56 -4.63
CA GLY A 110 -4.24 -2.36 -4.45
C GLY A 110 -5.55 -1.74 -4.95
N SER A 111 -5.51 -0.52 -5.51
CA SER A 111 -6.68 0.14 -6.11
C SER A 111 -7.17 -0.54 -7.38
N ILE A 112 -6.30 -1.29 -8.04
CA ILE A 112 -6.57 -1.92 -9.34
C ILE A 112 -6.25 -3.41 -9.25
N ASN A 113 -7.16 -4.24 -9.71
CA ASN A 113 -6.96 -5.68 -9.92
C ASN A 113 -6.67 -5.97 -11.38
N ARG A 114 -6.02 -7.10 -11.64
CA ARG A 114 -5.86 -7.66 -12.97
C ARG A 114 -6.82 -8.84 -13.14
N GLU A 115 -7.72 -8.74 -14.13
CA GLU A 115 -8.64 -9.80 -14.54
C GLU A 115 -8.28 -10.23 -15.98
N GLY A 116 -7.46 -11.27 -16.10
CA GLY A 116 -6.84 -11.63 -17.37
C GLY A 116 -5.97 -10.48 -17.90
N ASP A 117 -6.28 -9.99 -19.10
CA ASP A 117 -5.57 -8.86 -19.72
C ASP A 117 -6.14 -7.48 -19.35
N LYS A 118 -7.19 -7.43 -18.56
CA LYS A 118 -7.85 -6.17 -18.17
C LYS A 118 -7.43 -5.70 -16.79
N LEU A 119 -7.32 -4.38 -16.64
CA LEU A 119 -7.20 -3.71 -15.35
C LEU A 119 -8.58 -3.17 -14.96
N VAL A 120 -9.03 -3.55 -13.76
CA VAL A 120 -10.34 -3.15 -13.23
C VAL A 120 -10.21 -2.53 -11.84
N PRO A 121 -11.11 -1.60 -11.45
CA PRO A 121 -11.12 -1.07 -10.10
C PRO A 121 -11.31 -2.17 -9.05
N ALA A 122 -10.47 -2.18 -8.01
CA ALA A 122 -10.56 -3.16 -6.92
C ALA A 122 -11.78 -2.92 -6.01
N PHE A 123 -12.21 -1.67 -5.89
CA PHE A 123 -13.37 -1.24 -5.09
C PHE A 123 -14.43 -0.66 -6.02
N LYS A 124 -15.21 -1.55 -6.63
CA LYS A 124 -16.17 -1.19 -7.70
C LYS A 124 -17.32 -0.27 -7.24
N ASN A 125 -17.62 -0.25 -5.92
CA ASN A 125 -18.69 0.55 -5.33
C ASN A 125 -18.19 1.86 -4.71
N ALA A 126 -16.88 2.16 -4.78
CA ALA A 126 -16.27 3.31 -4.13
C ALA A 126 -15.65 4.29 -5.13
N PRO A 127 -15.86 5.60 -4.98
CA PRO A 127 -14.98 6.58 -5.59
C PRO A 127 -13.59 6.53 -4.96
N TYR A 128 -12.57 6.89 -5.76
CA TYR A 128 -11.20 7.02 -5.30
C TYR A 128 -10.88 8.50 -5.09
N TRP A 129 -10.37 8.82 -3.90
CA TRP A 129 -10.04 10.18 -3.50
C TRP A 129 -8.52 10.35 -3.40
N SER A 130 -8.01 11.39 -4.01
CA SER A 130 -6.64 11.86 -3.87
C SER A 130 -6.58 13.36 -4.08
N ASN A 131 -5.44 14.00 -3.87
CA ASN A 131 -5.31 15.41 -4.16
C ASN A 131 -4.64 15.68 -5.51
N ARG A 132 -4.83 16.88 -6.04
CA ARG A 132 -4.32 17.29 -7.36
C ARG A 132 -2.80 17.22 -7.44
N ALA A 133 -2.08 17.61 -6.39
CA ALA A 133 -0.63 17.63 -6.40
C ALA A 133 -0.04 16.20 -6.51
N HIS A 134 -0.64 15.21 -5.84
CA HIS A 134 -0.23 13.82 -5.97
C HIS A 134 -0.53 13.26 -7.36
N TRP A 135 -1.68 13.60 -7.93
CA TRP A 135 -2.01 13.22 -9.30
C TRP A 135 -1.00 13.78 -10.30
N ASP A 136 -0.74 15.08 -10.22
CA ASP A 136 0.19 15.75 -11.14
C ASP A 136 1.62 15.18 -11.00
N GLY A 137 2.05 14.82 -9.77
CA GLY A 137 3.32 14.13 -9.52
C GLY A 137 3.38 12.72 -10.09
N ALA A 138 2.27 11.96 -10.01
CA ALA A 138 2.21 10.60 -10.54
C ALA A 138 2.21 10.55 -12.07
N VAL A 139 1.50 11.47 -12.74
CA VAL A 139 1.44 11.50 -14.22
C VAL A 139 2.62 12.21 -14.88
N HIS A 140 3.35 13.05 -14.13
CA HIS A 140 4.56 13.75 -14.56
C HIS A 140 5.67 13.61 -13.51
N PRO A 141 6.10 12.37 -13.19
CA PRO A 141 7.05 12.15 -12.11
C PRO A 141 8.43 12.70 -12.49
N ASN A 142 9.12 13.23 -11.48
CA ASN A 142 10.53 13.55 -11.62
C ASN A 142 11.40 12.26 -11.63
N ASP A 143 12.67 12.39 -12.04
CA ASP A 143 13.57 11.23 -12.18
C ASP A 143 13.83 10.48 -10.86
N ARG A 144 13.69 11.13 -9.73
CA ARG A 144 13.88 10.52 -8.41
C ARG A 144 12.70 9.65 -8.01
N GLU A 145 11.49 10.05 -8.34
CA GLU A 145 10.25 9.44 -7.83
C GLU A 145 9.56 8.50 -8.82
N LYS A 146 9.92 8.57 -10.12
CA LYS A 146 9.25 7.79 -11.17
C LYS A 146 9.19 6.27 -10.92
N ALA A 147 10.14 5.73 -10.15
CA ALA A 147 10.14 4.31 -9.79
C ALA A 147 9.13 3.96 -8.69
N SER A 148 8.52 4.96 -8.07
CA SER A 148 7.55 4.79 -6.97
C SER A 148 6.08 4.78 -7.45
N PHE A 149 5.84 5.07 -8.77
CA PHE A 149 4.50 5.13 -9.37
C PHE A 149 4.18 3.94 -10.26
#